data_61ae5d72f296a314a5554d965bf8ea86
#
_entry.id   61ae5d72f296a314a5554d965bf8ea86
#
_cell.length_a   1.000
_cell.length_b   1.000
_cell.length_c   1.000
_cell.angle_alpha   90.00
_cell.angle_beta   90.00
_cell.angle_gamma   90.00
#
_symmetry.space_group_name_H-M   'P 1'
#
loop_
_entity.id
_entity.type
_entity.pdbx_description
1 polymer ?
#
loop_
_entity_poly.entity_id
_entity_poly.type
_entity_poly.pdbx_seq_one_letter_code
_entity_poly.pdbx_strand_id
1 'polypeptide(L)'
;MKKNFFLHSLPFRLLVGVAFGICIGLLLNIIDESAITTAVLNVVVTSKYILGQLISFSVPLIIIGFIAPSITRLGNNASRMLGVAVSIAYASSLGAALFSALSGYLLIPHLSFSSTASHLKALPDVVFELSIPQIMPVMSALVLAIMLGLASAWTKASLISSFLEEFQKIILAIVSRVIIPILPYFIGLTFCSLAYEGTITRQLPVFLQVIVIVLIGHFIWIALLYILAGIYSRENPLKVVKHYGPAYLTAIGTMSSAATVPVALQCAHRAKPLRKDMVDFGIPLFANIHLCGSVLTEVFFCMAISKILYGAVPAPGAMVLFCVLLGIFAIGAPGVPGGTVMASLGIITGILKFGDSATALMLTIFALQDSFGTACNVTGDGALTLILTGYARYHNIREQKLQ
;
A
#
# COMPACT_ATOMS: atom_id res chain seq x y z
N MET A 1 3.25 1.84 31.80
CA MET A 1 2.20 1.83 30.75
C MET A 1 2.68 1.44 29.33
N LYS A 2 3.76 0.64 29.14
CA LYS A 2 4.28 0.28 27.79
C LYS A 2 3.92 -1.13 27.31
N LYS A 3 3.30 -1.98 28.11
CA LYS A 3 3.04 -3.41 27.76
C LYS A 3 1.82 -3.66 26.85
N ASN A 4 0.83 -2.76 26.81
CA ASN A 4 -0.42 -3.02 26.08
C ASN A 4 -0.47 -2.43 24.65
N PHE A 5 0.52 -1.61 24.26
CA PHE A 5 0.51 -0.95 22.94
C PHE A 5 0.70 -1.95 21.79
N PHE A 6 1.54 -2.98 21.97
CA PHE A 6 1.81 -3.98 20.94
C PHE A 6 0.59 -4.87 20.66
N LEU A 7 -0.14 -5.29 21.70
CA LEU A 7 -1.33 -6.15 21.59
C LEU A 7 -2.52 -5.48 20.87
N HIS A 8 -2.58 -4.14 20.92
CA HIS A 8 -3.62 -3.37 20.24
C HIS A 8 -3.20 -2.86 18.85
N SER A 9 -1.96 -3.14 18.44
CA SER A 9 -1.48 -2.73 17.11
C SER A 9 -2.21 -3.49 16.00
N LEU A 10 -2.48 -2.82 14.88
CA LEU A 10 -3.12 -3.44 13.73
C LEU A 10 -2.35 -4.68 13.24
N PRO A 11 -0.99 -4.66 13.09
CA PRO A 11 -0.24 -5.84 12.68
C PRO A 11 -0.49 -7.06 13.56
N PHE A 12 -0.50 -6.87 14.88
CA PHE A 12 -0.76 -7.97 15.81
C PHE A 12 -2.17 -8.54 15.64
N ARG A 13 -3.18 -7.68 15.51
CA ARG A 13 -4.58 -8.10 15.29
C ARG A 13 -4.74 -8.84 13.96
N LEU A 14 -4.05 -8.42 12.91
CA LEU A 14 -4.04 -9.10 11.61
C LEU A 14 -3.39 -10.48 11.73
N LEU A 15 -2.22 -10.59 12.37
CA LEU A 15 -1.55 -11.87 12.58
C LEU A 15 -2.40 -12.84 13.41
N VAL A 16 -3.08 -12.35 14.45
CA VAL A 16 -4.03 -13.16 15.23
C VAL A 16 -5.19 -13.62 14.37
N GLY A 17 -5.77 -12.73 13.56
CA GLY A 17 -6.83 -13.08 12.61
C GLY A 17 -6.41 -14.16 11.63
N VAL A 18 -5.23 -14.03 11.02
CA VAL A 18 -4.64 -15.02 10.10
C VAL A 18 -4.44 -16.37 10.81
N ALA A 19 -3.74 -16.37 11.97
CA ALA A 19 -3.44 -17.59 12.70
C ALA A 19 -4.73 -18.32 13.10
N PHE A 20 -5.71 -17.59 13.65
CA PHE A 20 -7.00 -18.13 14.05
C PHE A 20 -7.79 -18.66 12.84
N GLY A 21 -7.82 -17.92 11.72
CA GLY A 21 -8.44 -18.36 10.48
C GLY A 21 -7.81 -19.63 9.93
N ILE A 22 -6.47 -19.70 9.87
CA ILE A 22 -5.76 -20.91 9.41
C ILE A 22 -6.08 -22.11 10.33
N CYS A 23 -6.01 -21.92 11.65
CA CYS A 23 -6.29 -23.01 12.60
C CYS A 23 -7.71 -23.56 12.42
N ILE A 24 -8.72 -22.69 12.34
CA ILE A 24 -10.11 -23.13 12.13
C ILE A 24 -10.25 -23.79 10.76
N GLY A 25 -9.73 -23.21 9.69
CA GLY A 25 -9.84 -23.77 8.35
C GLY A 25 -9.18 -25.14 8.22
N LEU A 26 -8.00 -25.35 8.83
CA LEU A 26 -7.33 -26.65 8.87
C LEU A 26 -8.12 -27.68 9.69
N LEU A 27 -8.67 -27.29 10.84
CA LEU A 27 -9.53 -28.18 11.62
C LEU A 27 -10.75 -28.61 10.82
N LEU A 28 -11.43 -27.68 10.16
CA LEU A 28 -12.58 -27.98 9.29
C LEU A 28 -12.19 -28.82 8.06
N ASN A 29 -10.94 -28.68 7.57
CA ASN A 29 -10.45 -29.48 6.46
C ASN A 29 -10.21 -30.95 6.86
N ILE A 30 -9.77 -31.22 8.11
CA ILE A 30 -9.48 -32.56 8.61
C ILE A 30 -10.76 -33.31 9.03
N ILE A 31 -11.75 -32.59 9.53
CA ILE A 31 -13.02 -33.16 9.96
C ILE A 31 -13.83 -33.55 8.71
N ASP A 32 -14.46 -34.72 8.75
CA ASP A 32 -15.35 -35.17 7.69
C ASP A 32 -16.53 -34.20 7.51
N GLU A 33 -17.06 -34.14 6.28
CA GLU A 33 -18.21 -33.32 5.96
C GLU A 33 -19.41 -33.73 6.82
N SER A 34 -19.86 -32.82 7.65
CA SER A 34 -20.98 -32.98 8.55
C SER A 34 -21.88 -31.74 8.49
N ALA A 35 -23.10 -31.85 8.95
CA ALA A 35 -24.02 -30.70 9.05
C ALA A 35 -23.41 -29.53 9.86
N ILE A 36 -22.60 -29.83 10.89
CA ILE A 36 -21.91 -28.82 11.70
C ILE A 36 -20.81 -28.15 10.92
N THR A 37 -19.97 -28.90 10.21
CA THR A 37 -18.90 -28.38 9.36
C THR A 37 -19.47 -27.45 8.29
N THR A 38 -20.53 -27.88 7.61
CA THR A 38 -21.22 -27.08 6.60
C THR A 38 -21.84 -25.81 7.20
N ALA A 39 -22.48 -25.89 8.37
CA ALA A 39 -23.04 -24.71 9.03
C ALA A 39 -21.98 -23.68 9.41
N VAL A 40 -20.82 -24.10 9.93
CA VAL A 40 -19.70 -23.19 10.23
C VAL A 40 -19.14 -22.56 8.96
N LEU A 41 -18.93 -23.35 7.89
CA LEU A 41 -18.44 -22.83 6.62
C LEU A 41 -19.42 -21.82 6.01
N ASN A 42 -20.71 -22.08 6.08
CA ASN A 42 -21.75 -21.15 5.63
C ASN A 42 -21.64 -19.78 6.34
N VAL A 43 -21.41 -19.79 7.66
CA VAL A 43 -21.18 -18.55 8.42
C VAL A 43 -19.88 -17.86 7.97
N VAL A 44 -18.80 -18.61 7.79
CA VAL A 44 -17.49 -18.09 7.33
C VAL A 44 -17.61 -17.43 5.96
N VAL A 45 -18.18 -18.14 4.97
CA VAL A 45 -18.28 -17.69 3.59
C VAL A 45 -19.24 -16.49 3.49
N THR A 46 -20.41 -16.56 4.16
CA THR A 46 -21.39 -15.47 4.14
C THR A 46 -20.85 -14.22 4.83
N SER A 47 -20.21 -14.35 5.98
CA SER A 47 -19.60 -13.19 6.67
C SER A 47 -18.46 -12.58 5.86
N LYS A 48 -17.60 -13.40 5.25
CA LYS A 48 -16.54 -12.93 4.32
C LYS A 48 -17.15 -12.14 3.16
N TYR A 49 -18.21 -12.65 2.55
CA TYR A 49 -18.91 -11.99 1.45
C TYR A 49 -19.45 -10.61 1.87
N ILE A 50 -20.19 -10.53 2.99
CA ILE A 50 -20.78 -9.27 3.48
C ILE A 50 -19.70 -8.23 3.77
N LEU A 51 -18.60 -8.62 4.46
CA LEU A 51 -17.49 -7.72 4.74
C LEU A 51 -16.78 -7.28 3.45
N GLY A 52 -16.63 -8.17 2.48
CA GLY A 52 -16.09 -7.86 1.15
C GLY A 52 -16.94 -6.85 0.40
N GLN A 53 -18.27 -6.98 0.43
CA GLN A 53 -19.20 -6.00 -0.17
C GLN A 53 -19.02 -4.60 0.44
N LEU A 54 -18.89 -4.52 1.77
CA LEU A 54 -18.71 -3.24 2.47
C LEU A 54 -17.36 -2.58 2.08
N ILE A 55 -16.30 -3.37 1.98
CA ILE A 55 -14.99 -2.89 1.53
C ILE A 55 -15.11 -2.40 0.08
N SER A 56 -15.67 -3.21 -0.82
CA SER A 56 -15.83 -2.88 -2.24
C SER A 56 -16.67 -1.62 -2.46
N PHE A 57 -17.75 -1.45 -1.70
CA PHE A 57 -18.57 -0.22 -1.73
C PHE A 57 -17.77 1.03 -1.39
N SER A 58 -16.82 0.93 -0.47
CA SER A 58 -16.03 2.09 -0.03
C SER A 58 -14.97 2.52 -1.03
N VAL A 59 -14.55 1.64 -1.97
CA VAL A 59 -13.43 1.89 -2.89
C VAL A 59 -13.61 3.14 -3.75
N PRO A 60 -14.73 3.38 -4.46
CA PRO A 60 -14.92 4.60 -5.26
C PRO A 60 -14.86 5.87 -4.40
N LEU A 61 -15.40 5.82 -3.19
CA LEU A 61 -15.37 6.95 -2.25
C LEU A 61 -13.95 7.27 -1.81
N ILE A 62 -13.16 6.25 -1.52
CA ILE A 62 -11.74 6.37 -1.16
C ILE A 62 -10.97 7.02 -2.31
N ILE A 63 -11.15 6.56 -3.54
CA ILE A 63 -10.48 7.10 -4.72
C ILE A 63 -10.77 8.59 -4.88
N ILE A 64 -12.04 8.98 -4.89
CA ILE A 64 -12.43 10.38 -5.04
C ILE A 64 -11.90 11.21 -3.85
N GLY A 65 -12.09 10.70 -2.62
CA GLY A 65 -11.73 11.40 -1.39
C GLY A 65 -10.24 11.63 -1.20
N PHE A 66 -9.38 10.82 -1.82
CA PHE A 66 -7.93 11.02 -1.69
C PHE A 66 -7.28 11.63 -2.93
N ILE A 67 -7.70 11.23 -4.12
CA ILE A 67 -7.05 11.65 -5.37
C ILE A 67 -7.46 13.06 -5.76
N ALA A 68 -8.76 13.39 -5.75
CA ALA A 68 -9.21 14.71 -6.18
C ALA A 68 -8.61 15.85 -5.34
N PRO A 69 -8.65 15.84 -3.99
CA PRO A 69 -8.05 16.90 -3.20
C PRO A 69 -6.52 16.94 -3.32
N SER A 70 -5.85 15.79 -3.51
CA SER A 70 -4.40 15.76 -3.71
C SER A 70 -4.00 16.47 -5.00
N ILE A 71 -4.69 16.20 -6.12
CA ILE A 71 -4.44 16.88 -7.40
C ILE A 71 -4.77 18.38 -7.29
N THR A 72 -5.86 18.75 -6.62
CA THR A 72 -6.25 20.15 -6.43
C THR A 72 -5.17 20.94 -5.69
N ARG A 73 -4.60 20.39 -4.62
CA ARG A 73 -3.52 21.02 -3.85
C ARG A 73 -2.26 21.23 -4.69
N LEU A 74 -1.89 20.26 -5.52
CA LEU A 74 -0.74 20.37 -6.41
C LEU A 74 -0.90 21.52 -7.42
N GLY A 75 -2.12 21.72 -7.93
CA GLY A 75 -2.40 22.79 -8.91
C GLY A 75 -2.41 24.20 -8.33
N ASN A 76 -2.81 24.38 -7.09
CA ASN A 76 -3.04 25.70 -6.48
C ASN A 76 -1.80 26.39 -5.88
N ASN A 77 -0.78 25.63 -5.44
CA ASN A 77 0.42 26.15 -4.74
C ASN A 77 1.71 25.56 -5.30
N ALA A 78 1.78 25.32 -6.63
CA ALA A 78 2.98 24.79 -7.26
C ALA A 78 4.14 25.80 -7.19
N SER A 79 4.71 25.98 -5.99
CA SER A 79 6.05 26.53 -5.90
C SER A 79 7.02 25.59 -6.63
N ARG A 80 8.06 26.13 -7.23
CA ARG A 80 9.08 25.34 -7.95
C ARG A 80 9.58 24.16 -7.09
N MET A 81 9.72 24.34 -5.79
CA MET A 81 10.17 23.29 -4.86
C MET A 81 9.15 22.18 -4.70
N LEU A 82 7.84 22.50 -4.61
CA LEU A 82 6.78 21.52 -4.55
C LEU A 82 6.74 20.69 -5.84
N GLY A 83 6.82 21.35 -7.00
CA GLY A 83 6.85 20.66 -8.30
C GLY A 83 8.03 19.67 -8.39
N VAL A 84 9.22 20.10 -7.94
CA VAL A 84 10.41 19.21 -7.89
C VAL A 84 10.19 18.06 -6.92
N ALA A 85 9.70 18.32 -5.70
CA ALA A 85 9.45 17.28 -4.70
C ALA A 85 8.46 16.22 -5.22
N VAL A 86 7.35 16.64 -5.82
CA VAL A 86 6.35 15.72 -6.41
C VAL A 86 6.96 14.92 -7.57
N SER A 87 7.74 15.56 -8.43
CA SER A 87 8.38 14.88 -9.57
C SER A 87 9.35 13.80 -9.11
N ILE A 88 10.19 14.06 -8.11
CA ILE A 88 11.13 13.06 -7.59
C ILE A 88 10.42 11.96 -6.82
N ALA A 89 9.34 12.27 -6.08
CA ALA A 89 8.52 11.27 -5.39
C ALA A 89 7.83 10.33 -6.39
N TYR A 90 7.24 10.90 -7.45
CA TYR A 90 6.65 10.11 -8.54
C TYR A 90 7.69 9.24 -9.25
N ALA A 91 8.81 9.83 -9.64
CA ALA A 91 9.88 9.10 -10.33
C ALA A 91 10.43 7.94 -9.47
N SER A 92 10.56 8.15 -8.16
CA SER A 92 10.96 7.09 -7.23
C SER A 92 9.89 5.99 -7.11
N SER A 93 8.63 6.35 -6.92
CA SER A 93 7.56 5.35 -6.81
C SER A 93 7.36 4.57 -8.10
N LEU A 94 7.40 5.23 -9.26
CA LEU A 94 7.35 4.58 -10.57
C LEU A 94 8.57 3.68 -10.80
N GLY A 95 9.77 4.17 -10.45
CA GLY A 95 10.99 3.38 -10.54
C GLY A 95 10.94 2.12 -9.68
N ALA A 96 10.43 2.22 -8.44
CA ALA A 96 10.22 1.09 -7.55
C ALA A 96 9.22 0.07 -8.12
N ALA A 97 8.12 0.56 -8.71
CA ALA A 97 7.12 -0.27 -9.38
C ALA A 97 7.73 -1.04 -10.56
N LEU A 98 8.46 -0.35 -11.44
CA LEU A 98 9.12 -0.97 -12.60
C LEU A 98 10.23 -1.94 -12.20
N PHE A 99 11.03 -1.59 -11.18
CA PHE A 99 12.03 -2.49 -10.59
C PHE A 99 11.37 -3.77 -10.06
N SER A 100 10.25 -3.62 -9.35
CA SER A 100 9.48 -4.73 -8.82
C SER A 100 8.89 -5.60 -9.93
N ALA A 101 8.30 -4.99 -10.97
CA ALA A 101 7.77 -5.71 -12.13
C ALA A 101 8.87 -6.49 -12.87
N LEU A 102 10.03 -5.88 -13.11
CA LEU A 102 11.17 -6.55 -13.72
C LEU A 102 11.63 -7.72 -12.86
N SER A 103 11.79 -7.51 -11.56
CA SER A 103 12.14 -8.58 -10.62
C SER A 103 11.10 -9.71 -10.62
N GLY A 104 9.81 -9.37 -10.72
CA GLY A 104 8.72 -10.33 -10.82
C GLY A 104 8.82 -11.20 -12.08
N TYR A 105 9.06 -10.60 -13.25
CA TYR A 105 9.25 -11.37 -14.50
C TYR A 105 10.49 -12.26 -14.44
N LEU A 106 11.55 -11.84 -13.75
CA LEU A 106 12.79 -12.62 -13.67
C LEU A 106 12.69 -13.75 -12.62
N LEU A 107 12.08 -13.50 -11.47
CA LEU A 107 12.15 -14.41 -10.32
C LEU A 107 10.93 -15.33 -10.21
N ILE A 108 9.72 -14.86 -10.52
CA ILE A 108 8.48 -15.63 -10.35
C ILE A 108 8.50 -16.95 -11.18
N PRO A 109 9.04 -17.01 -12.42
CA PRO A 109 9.12 -18.28 -13.16
C PRO A 109 9.95 -19.36 -12.47
N HIS A 110 10.88 -18.99 -11.59
CA HIS A 110 11.76 -19.90 -10.85
C HIS A 110 11.18 -20.33 -9.49
N LEU A 111 10.05 -19.76 -9.08
CA LEU A 111 9.36 -20.16 -7.86
C LEU A 111 8.50 -21.40 -8.15
N SER A 112 8.59 -22.37 -7.26
CA SER A 112 7.84 -23.63 -7.38
C SER A 112 6.39 -23.43 -6.95
N PHE A 113 5.53 -22.99 -7.87
CA PHE A 113 4.09 -22.95 -7.62
C PHE A 113 3.51 -24.37 -7.75
N SER A 114 2.85 -24.87 -6.71
CA SER A 114 2.13 -26.14 -6.80
C SER A 114 0.97 -26.00 -7.79
N SER A 115 1.15 -26.54 -8.98
CA SER A 115 0.18 -26.43 -10.10
C SER A 115 -1.06 -27.32 -9.96
N THR A 116 -1.24 -28.01 -8.83
CA THR A 116 -2.35 -28.94 -8.66
C THR A 116 -3.61 -28.24 -8.13
N ALA A 117 -4.39 -27.71 -9.06
CA ALA A 117 -5.81 -27.41 -8.84
C ALA A 117 -6.66 -28.69 -8.60
N SER A 118 -6.10 -29.87 -8.79
CA SER A 118 -6.72 -31.15 -8.52
C SER A 118 -6.74 -31.43 -7.02
N HIS A 119 -7.92 -31.48 -6.43
CA HIS A 119 -8.25 -31.82 -5.04
C HIS A 119 -8.31 -30.63 -4.05
N LEU A 120 -8.70 -29.44 -4.48
CA LEU A 120 -9.17 -28.42 -3.54
C LEU A 120 -10.60 -28.77 -3.10
N LYS A 121 -10.88 -28.65 -1.81
CA LYS A 121 -12.27 -28.78 -1.31
C LYS A 121 -13.08 -27.57 -1.77
N ALA A 122 -14.30 -27.81 -2.24
CA ALA A 122 -15.20 -26.74 -2.61
C ALA A 122 -15.77 -26.04 -1.34
N LEU A 123 -15.89 -24.72 -1.41
CA LEU A 123 -16.62 -23.97 -0.40
C LEU A 123 -18.12 -24.05 -0.67
N PRO A 124 -18.97 -24.03 0.36
CA PRO A 124 -20.42 -23.91 0.18
C PRO A 124 -20.77 -22.53 -0.39
N ASP A 125 -21.96 -22.45 -1.00
CA ASP A 125 -22.52 -21.19 -1.45
C ASP A 125 -22.87 -20.25 -0.30
N VAL A 126 -22.95 -18.96 -0.60
CA VAL A 126 -23.37 -17.93 0.36
C VAL A 126 -24.83 -18.14 0.72
N VAL A 127 -25.14 -18.25 2.02
CA VAL A 127 -26.52 -18.47 2.50
C VAL A 127 -27.39 -17.23 2.37
N PHE A 128 -26.79 -16.06 2.52
CA PHE A 128 -27.47 -14.78 2.44
C PHE A 128 -26.66 -13.80 1.59
N GLU A 129 -27.23 -13.38 0.48
CA GLU A 129 -26.62 -12.39 -0.41
C GLU A 129 -27.09 -10.98 -0.04
N LEU A 130 -26.20 -10.20 0.55
CA LEU A 130 -26.39 -8.76 0.72
C LEU A 130 -25.62 -8.05 -0.40
N SER A 131 -26.28 -7.80 -1.53
CA SER A 131 -25.67 -7.04 -2.62
C SER A 131 -25.65 -5.55 -2.28
N ILE A 132 -24.44 -5.00 -2.05
CA ILE A 132 -24.23 -3.55 -1.87
C ILE A 132 -23.47 -3.07 -3.12
N PRO A 133 -24.19 -2.60 -4.17
CA PRO A 133 -23.53 -2.17 -5.39
C PRO A 133 -22.68 -0.93 -5.12
N GLN A 134 -21.54 -0.85 -5.78
CA GLN A 134 -20.68 0.34 -5.76
C GLN A 134 -21.47 1.54 -6.34
N ILE A 135 -21.27 2.74 -5.79
CA ILE A 135 -21.91 3.98 -6.27
C ILE A 135 -21.56 4.22 -7.74
N MET A 136 -20.33 3.85 -8.15
CA MET A 136 -19.87 3.89 -9.53
C MET A 136 -18.74 2.89 -9.73
N PRO A 137 -18.50 2.44 -10.98
CA PRO A 137 -17.32 1.65 -11.29
C PRO A 137 -16.03 2.36 -10.89
N VAL A 138 -15.06 1.61 -10.42
CA VAL A 138 -13.81 2.14 -9.86
C VAL A 138 -13.04 2.99 -10.87
N MET A 139 -12.98 2.58 -12.14
CA MET A 139 -12.35 3.37 -13.20
C MET A 139 -13.08 4.70 -13.45
N SER A 140 -14.41 4.73 -13.30
CA SER A 140 -15.19 5.97 -13.38
C SER A 140 -14.87 6.91 -12.22
N ALA A 141 -14.72 6.37 -11.01
CA ALA A 141 -14.31 7.14 -9.84
C ALA A 141 -12.91 7.74 -10.01
N LEU A 142 -11.98 6.99 -10.61
CA LEU A 142 -10.63 7.46 -10.91
C LEU A 142 -10.66 8.63 -11.90
N VAL A 143 -11.31 8.44 -13.05
CA VAL A 143 -11.41 9.49 -14.07
C VAL A 143 -12.08 10.74 -13.49
N LEU A 144 -13.18 10.56 -12.75
CA LEU A 144 -13.86 11.65 -12.08
C LEU A 144 -12.95 12.38 -11.08
N ALA A 145 -12.20 11.66 -10.27
CA ALA A 145 -11.28 12.26 -9.30
C ALA A 145 -10.18 13.08 -9.96
N ILE A 146 -9.59 12.57 -11.05
CA ILE A 146 -8.57 13.28 -11.83
C ILE A 146 -9.19 14.55 -12.47
N MET A 147 -10.34 14.44 -13.13
CA MET A 147 -11.01 15.56 -13.76
C MET A 147 -11.40 16.64 -12.76
N LEU A 148 -12.02 16.27 -11.64
CA LEU A 148 -12.40 17.21 -10.59
C LEU A 148 -11.18 17.89 -9.97
N GLY A 149 -10.11 17.14 -9.69
CA GLY A 149 -8.87 17.69 -9.13
C GLY A 149 -8.23 18.70 -10.09
N LEU A 150 -8.07 18.36 -11.36
CA LEU A 150 -7.50 19.24 -12.38
C LEU A 150 -8.39 20.48 -12.63
N ALA A 151 -9.69 20.29 -12.83
CA ALA A 151 -10.62 21.39 -13.08
C ALA A 151 -10.66 22.37 -11.89
N SER A 152 -10.69 21.85 -10.66
CA SER A 152 -10.65 22.68 -9.45
C SER A 152 -9.35 23.49 -9.36
N ALA A 153 -8.21 22.90 -9.74
CA ALA A 153 -6.93 23.56 -9.79
C ALA A 153 -6.90 24.67 -10.87
N TRP A 154 -7.39 24.40 -12.08
CA TRP A 154 -7.39 25.36 -13.19
C TRP A 154 -8.32 26.55 -12.94
N THR A 155 -9.51 26.28 -12.39
CA THR A 155 -10.51 27.34 -12.10
C THR A 155 -10.25 28.07 -10.79
N LYS A 156 -9.28 27.60 -9.98
CA LYS A 156 -9.03 28.11 -8.63
C LYS A 156 -10.29 28.11 -7.76
N ALA A 157 -11.12 27.09 -7.90
CA ALA A 157 -12.41 26.96 -7.24
C ALA A 157 -12.23 26.70 -5.75
N SER A 158 -12.11 27.75 -4.94
CA SER A 158 -11.82 27.66 -3.48
C SER A 158 -12.86 26.86 -2.72
N LEU A 159 -14.15 27.03 -3.02
CA LEU A 159 -15.24 26.31 -2.38
C LEU A 159 -15.15 24.80 -2.65
N ILE A 160 -14.88 24.41 -3.91
CA ILE A 160 -14.73 22.99 -4.29
C ILE A 160 -13.47 22.40 -3.66
N SER A 161 -12.37 23.14 -3.64
CA SER A 161 -11.13 22.72 -2.98
C SER A 161 -11.36 22.43 -1.49
N SER A 162 -12.03 23.35 -0.78
CA SER A 162 -12.38 23.18 0.64
C SER A 162 -13.33 21.99 0.86
N PHE A 163 -14.33 21.84 0.00
CA PHE A 163 -15.25 20.69 0.04
C PHE A 163 -14.49 19.36 -0.13
N LEU A 164 -13.59 19.26 -1.10
CA LEU A 164 -12.78 18.06 -1.33
C LEU A 164 -11.87 17.74 -0.13
N GLU A 165 -11.33 18.76 0.54
CA GLU A 165 -10.53 18.57 1.76
C GLU A 165 -11.38 18.06 2.93
N GLU A 166 -12.57 18.60 3.14
CA GLU A 166 -13.49 18.11 4.17
C GLU A 166 -13.97 16.69 3.84
N PHE A 167 -14.28 16.41 2.57
CA PHE A 167 -14.63 15.07 2.12
C PHE A 167 -13.49 14.08 2.37
N GLN A 168 -12.24 14.46 2.12
CA GLN A 168 -11.07 13.63 2.47
C GLN A 168 -11.03 13.27 3.96
N LYS A 169 -11.30 14.23 4.85
CA LYS A 169 -11.34 13.98 6.31
C LYS A 169 -12.44 12.99 6.68
N ILE A 170 -13.62 13.11 6.05
CA ILE A 170 -14.75 12.18 6.26
C ILE A 170 -14.36 10.78 5.80
N ILE A 171 -13.81 10.64 4.60
CA ILE A 171 -13.39 9.33 4.07
C ILE A 171 -12.28 8.73 4.93
N LEU A 172 -11.30 9.51 5.36
CA LEU A 172 -10.26 9.05 6.27
C LEU A 172 -10.84 8.53 7.61
N ALA A 173 -11.88 9.20 8.13
CA ALA A 173 -12.57 8.75 9.33
C ALA A 173 -13.31 7.42 9.09
N ILE A 174 -13.97 7.24 7.95
CA ILE A 174 -14.63 5.97 7.57
C ILE A 174 -13.58 4.86 7.45
N VAL A 175 -12.50 5.09 6.73
CA VAL A 175 -11.41 4.11 6.59
C VAL A 175 -10.85 3.72 7.96
N SER A 176 -10.56 4.69 8.81
CA SER A 176 -9.90 4.46 10.10
C SER A 176 -10.83 3.82 11.14
N ARG A 177 -12.12 4.16 11.14
CA ARG A 177 -13.07 3.73 12.17
C ARG A 177 -13.94 2.55 11.75
N VAL A 178 -14.08 2.30 10.46
CA VAL A 178 -14.92 1.21 9.93
C VAL A 178 -14.08 0.19 9.19
N ILE A 179 -13.38 0.57 8.12
CA ILE A 179 -12.70 -0.38 7.24
C ILE A 179 -11.51 -1.04 7.96
N ILE A 180 -10.62 -0.26 8.57
CA ILE A 180 -9.43 -0.82 9.27
C ILE A 180 -9.83 -1.77 10.42
N PRO A 181 -10.81 -1.48 11.28
CA PRO A 181 -11.26 -2.44 12.30
C PRO A 181 -11.89 -3.73 11.74
N ILE A 182 -12.49 -3.70 10.58
CA ILE A 182 -13.09 -4.87 9.92
C ILE A 182 -12.03 -5.78 9.31
N LEU A 183 -10.89 -5.24 8.86
CA LEU A 183 -9.84 -6.01 8.16
C LEU A 183 -9.39 -7.28 8.88
N PRO A 184 -9.09 -7.30 10.20
CA PRO A 184 -8.66 -8.53 10.88
C PRO A 184 -9.69 -9.68 10.78
N TYR A 185 -10.98 -9.35 10.83
CA TYR A 185 -12.05 -10.32 10.69
C TYR A 185 -12.16 -10.83 9.25
N PHE A 186 -12.22 -9.91 8.29
CA PHE A 186 -12.25 -10.24 6.86
C PHE A 186 -11.07 -11.13 6.46
N ILE A 187 -9.87 -10.79 6.93
CA ILE A 187 -8.64 -11.55 6.71
C ILE A 187 -8.73 -12.93 7.38
N GLY A 188 -9.17 -13.02 8.63
CA GLY A 188 -9.34 -14.30 9.33
C GLY A 188 -10.28 -15.23 8.59
N LEU A 189 -11.43 -14.74 8.15
CA LEU A 189 -12.40 -15.51 7.36
C LEU A 189 -11.85 -15.95 6.00
N THR A 190 -11.07 -15.07 5.34
CA THR A 190 -10.41 -15.39 4.07
C THR A 190 -9.39 -16.51 4.24
N PHE A 191 -8.53 -16.43 5.27
CA PHE A 191 -7.56 -17.49 5.54
C PHE A 191 -8.20 -18.79 6.02
N CYS A 192 -9.33 -18.71 6.71
CA CYS A 192 -10.12 -19.89 7.06
C CYS A 192 -10.64 -20.60 5.80
N SER A 193 -11.19 -19.86 4.85
CA SER A 193 -11.63 -20.41 3.56
C SER A 193 -10.47 -21.04 2.78
N LEU A 194 -9.36 -20.33 2.62
CA LEU A 194 -8.17 -20.82 1.90
C LEU A 194 -7.51 -22.03 2.58
N ALA A 195 -7.55 -22.10 3.91
CA ALA A 195 -7.03 -23.24 4.68
C ALA A 195 -7.95 -24.47 4.54
N TYR A 196 -9.27 -24.26 4.57
CA TYR A 196 -10.24 -25.33 4.32
C TYR A 196 -10.12 -25.91 2.91
N GLU A 197 -9.98 -25.07 1.89
CA GLU A 197 -9.73 -25.50 0.52
C GLU A 197 -8.42 -26.28 0.35
N GLY A 198 -7.47 -26.12 1.26
CA GLY A 198 -6.12 -26.69 1.17
C GLY A 198 -5.12 -25.81 0.40
N THR A 199 -5.53 -24.61 -0.03
CA THR A 199 -4.67 -23.67 -0.77
C THR A 199 -3.48 -23.22 0.08
N ILE A 200 -3.70 -22.90 1.36
CA ILE A 200 -2.65 -22.37 2.26
C ILE A 200 -1.53 -23.37 2.49
N THR A 201 -1.85 -24.62 2.81
CA THR A 201 -0.84 -25.66 3.11
C THR A 201 0.11 -25.90 1.94
N ARG A 202 -0.38 -25.73 0.73
CA ARG A 202 0.39 -25.92 -0.50
C ARG A 202 1.16 -24.68 -0.93
N GLN A 203 0.61 -23.50 -0.71
CA GLN A 203 1.19 -22.22 -1.18
C GLN A 203 1.99 -21.47 -0.11
N LEU A 204 1.91 -21.87 1.16
CA LEU A 204 2.64 -21.19 2.25
C LEU A 204 4.15 -21.05 1.99
N PRO A 205 4.88 -22.09 1.50
CA PRO A 205 6.29 -21.93 1.20
C PRO A 205 6.58 -20.87 0.13
N VAL A 206 5.69 -20.77 -0.87
CA VAL A 206 5.83 -19.77 -1.94
C VAL A 206 5.54 -18.38 -1.41
N PHE A 207 4.51 -18.20 -0.58
CA PHE A 207 4.24 -16.91 0.06
C PHE A 207 5.40 -16.43 0.92
N LEU A 208 6.04 -17.33 1.68
CA LEU A 208 7.23 -16.98 2.46
C LEU A 208 8.41 -16.57 1.56
N GLN A 209 8.63 -17.26 0.44
CA GLN A 209 9.67 -16.89 -0.53
C GLN A 209 9.37 -15.51 -1.14
N VAL A 210 8.13 -15.25 -1.53
CA VAL A 210 7.68 -13.96 -2.09
C VAL A 210 7.92 -12.84 -1.08
N ILE A 211 7.59 -13.04 0.19
CA ILE A 211 7.82 -12.08 1.26
C ILE A 211 9.32 -11.76 1.41
N VAL A 212 10.17 -12.78 1.42
CA VAL A 212 11.64 -12.59 1.52
C VAL A 212 12.18 -11.83 0.31
N ILE A 213 11.73 -12.18 -0.90
CA ILE A 213 12.15 -11.48 -2.13
C ILE A 213 11.78 -10.00 -2.06
N VAL A 214 10.56 -9.68 -1.65
CA VAL A 214 10.10 -8.28 -1.52
C VAL A 214 10.89 -7.53 -0.45
N LEU A 215 11.20 -8.16 0.69
CA LEU A 215 12.05 -7.55 1.72
C LEU A 215 13.45 -7.24 1.20
N ILE A 216 14.07 -8.16 0.49
CA ILE A 216 15.36 -7.93 -0.18
C ILE A 216 15.23 -6.79 -1.20
N GLY A 217 14.15 -6.79 -1.97
CA GLY A 217 13.82 -5.73 -2.92
C GLY A 217 13.75 -4.34 -2.28
N HIS A 218 13.14 -4.23 -1.08
CA HIS A 218 13.11 -2.97 -0.32
C HIS A 218 14.52 -2.46 0.02
N PHE A 219 15.39 -3.33 0.51
CA PHE A 219 16.76 -2.92 0.85
C PHE A 219 17.58 -2.54 -0.40
N ILE A 220 17.41 -3.26 -1.49
CA ILE A 220 18.05 -2.91 -2.78
C ILE A 220 17.54 -1.54 -3.24
N TRP A 221 16.22 -1.31 -3.18
CA TRP A 221 15.63 -0.04 -3.59
C TRP A 221 16.09 1.14 -2.73
N ILE A 222 16.10 0.99 -1.41
CA ILE A 222 16.66 1.99 -0.48
C ILE A 222 18.12 2.29 -0.83
N ALA A 223 18.94 1.26 -1.02
CA ALA A 223 20.34 1.44 -1.38
C ALA A 223 20.50 2.22 -2.69
N LEU A 224 19.73 1.86 -3.72
CA LEU A 224 19.71 2.56 -5.01
C LEU A 224 19.31 4.03 -4.85
N LEU A 225 18.23 4.33 -4.10
CA LEU A 225 17.81 5.70 -3.84
C LEU A 225 18.89 6.53 -3.16
N TYR A 226 19.55 5.97 -2.14
CA TYR A 226 20.61 6.68 -1.43
C TYR A 226 21.86 6.87 -2.30
N ILE A 227 22.22 5.90 -3.17
CA ILE A 227 23.30 6.05 -4.14
C ILE A 227 22.97 7.19 -5.11
N LEU A 228 21.78 7.20 -5.71
CA LEU A 228 21.35 8.25 -6.63
C LEU A 228 21.31 9.62 -5.94
N ALA A 229 20.81 9.68 -4.72
CA ALA A 229 20.76 10.90 -3.92
C ALA A 229 22.19 11.42 -3.62
N GLY A 230 23.12 10.52 -3.28
CA GLY A 230 24.52 10.87 -3.05
C GLY A 230 25.22 11.41 -4.29
N ILE A 231 25.02 10.74 -5.44
CA ILE A 231 25.59 11.18 -6.74
C ILE A 231 25.05 12.57 -7.10
N TYR A 232 23.72 12.76 -7.02
CA TYR A 232 23.11 14.01 -7.39
C TYR A 232 23.50 15.16 -6.46
N SER A 233 23.43 14.96 -5.14
CA SER A 233 23.73 16.00 -4.15
C SER A 233 25.22 16.25 -3.94
N ARG A 234 26.09 15.36 -4.41
CA ARG A 234 27.54 15.29 -4.13
C ARG A 234 27.86 15.21 -2.65
N GLU A 235 26.99 14.57 -1.89
CA GLU A 235 27.11 14.35 -0.45
C GLU A 235 27.21 12.85 -0.14
N ASN A 236 27.80 12.51 0.99
CA ASN A 236 27.88 11.10 1.42
C ASN A 236 26.51 10.64 1.99
N PRO A 237 25.77 9.77 1.28
CA PRO A 237 24.43 9.33 1.69
C PRO A 237 24.46 8.49 2.97
N LEU A 238 25.57 7.82 3.31
CA LEU A 238 25.72 7.05 4.55
C LEU A 238 25.62 7.95 5.79
N LYS A 239 25.98 9.25 5.68
CA LYS A 239 25.79 10.22 6.75
C LYS A 239 24.31 10.55 7.01
N VAL A 240 23.40 10.16 6.12
CA VAL A 240 21.95 10.32 6.28
C VAL A 240 21.35 9.02 6.77
N VAL A 241 21.49 7.92 6.01
CA VAL A 241 20.81 6.65 6.28
C VAL A 241 21.13 6.06 7.66
N LYS A 242 22.36 6.24 8.17
CA LYS A 242 22.74 5.76 9.51
C LYS A 242 21.88 6.31 10.66
N HIS A 243 21.20 7.42 10.47
CA HIS A 243 20.34 8.03 11.48
C HIS A 243 18.89 7.52 11.39
N TYR A 244 18.51 6.80 10.31
CA TYR A 244 17.12 6.43 10.04
C TYR A 244 16.63 5.17 10.76
N GLY A 245 17.50 4.44 11.47
CA GLY A 245 17.12 3.24 12.24
C GLY A 245 15.88 3.43 13.13
N PRO A 246 15.81 4.49 13.98
CA PRO A 246 14.63 4.74 14.79
C PRO A 246 13.35 4.99 13.98
N ALA A 247 13.45 5.73 12.88
CA ALA A 247 12.30 5.97 11.99
C ALA A 247 11.85 4.69 11.29
N TYR A 248 12.78 3.86 10.81
CA TYR A 248 12.50 2.55 10.22
C TYR A 248 11.72 1.64 11.19
N LEU A 249 12.19 1.51 12.43
CA LEU A 249 11.52 0.70 13.46
C LEU A 249 10.16 1.27 13.88
N THR A 250 10.03 2.59 13.93
CA THR A 250 8.74 3.24 14.22
C THR A 250 7.74 2.97 13.09
N ALA A 251 8.18 3.06 11.84
CA ALA A 251 7.36 2.76 10.67
C ALA A 251 6.86 1.32 10.65
N ILE A 252 7.73 0.34 10.99
CA ILE A 252 7.32 -1.06 11.16
C ILE A 252 6.20 -1.18 12.22
N GLY A 253 6.34 -0.49 13.35
CA GLY A 253 5.38 -0.59 14.45
C GLY A 253 4.06 0.14 14.20
N THR A 254 4.08 1.22 13.43
CA THR A 254 2.89 2.07 13.17
C THR A 254 2.18 1.74 11.87
N MET A 255 2.89 1.13 10.89
CA MET A 255 2.42 0.94 9.51
C MET A 255 1.89 2.25 8.89
N SER A 256 2.36 3.39 9.36
CA SER A 256 1.90 4.71 8.93
C SER A 256 3.08 5.67 8.77
N SER A 257 3.32 6.09 7.54
CA SER A 257 4.33 7.11 7.24
C SER A 257 3.99 8.42 7.96
N ALA A 258 2.72 8.83 7.97
CA ALA A 258 2.26 10.04 8.64
C ALA A 258 2.49 10.01 10.16
N ALA A 259 2.20 8.89 10.82
CA ALA A 259 2.46 8.72 12.26
C ALA A 259 3.96 8.69 12.60
N THR A 260 4.81 8.35 11.62
CA THR A 260 6.27 8.28 11.79
C THR A 260 6.96 9.64 11.58
N VAL A 261 6.30 10.63 10.99
CA VAL A 261 6.87 11.96 10.68
C VAL A 261 7.67 12.58 11.84
N PRO A 262 7.17 12.61 13.09
CA PRO A 262 7.93 13.25 14.18
C PRO A 262 9.29 12.59 14.43
N VAL A 263 9.39 11.26 14.29
CA VAL A 263 10.63 10.51 14.47
C VAL A 263 11.53 10.66 13.25
N ALA A 264 10.96 10.65 12.04
CA ALA A 264 11.68 10.87 10.79
C ALA A 264 12.31 12.27 10.75
N LEU A 265 11.61 13.30 11.18
CA LEU A 265 12.15 14.67 11.34
C LEU A 265 13.35 14.69 12.29
N GLN A 266 13.24 14.06 13.46
CA GLN A 266 14.36 13.98 14.41
C GLN A 266 15.57 13.27 13.82
N CYS A 267 15.36 12.19 13.04
CA CYS A 267 16.42 11.48 12.35
C CYS A 267 17.07 12.33 11.27
N ALA A 268 16.28 13.03 10.47
CA ALA A 268 16.73 13.89 9.40
C ALA A 268 17.51 15.12 9.90
N HIS A 269 17.05 15.76 10.98
CA HIS A 269 17.76 16.89 11.60
C HIS A 269 19.14 16.53 12.17
N ARG A 270 19.38 15.26 12.52
CA ARG A 270 20.70 14.76 12.94
C ARG A 270 21.64 14.53 11.78
N ALA A 271 21.15 14.46 10.57
CA ALA A 271 21.90 14.17 9.37
C ALA A 271 22.50 15.47 8.79
N LYS A 272 23.79 15.70 9.05
CA LYS A 272 24.51 16.92 8.62
C LYS A 272 24.38 17.29 7.13
N PRO A 273 24.31 16.35 6.14
CA PRO A 273 24.18 16.71 4.73
C PRO A 273 22.84 17.39 4.38
N LEU A 274 21.80 17.21 5.19
CA LEU A 274 20.49 17.74 4.91
C LEU A 274 20.37 19.19 5.39
N ARG A 275 19.83 20.07 4.53
CA ARG A 275 19.46 21.44 4.91
C ARG A 275 18.22 21.41 5.80
N LYS A 276 18.21 22.18 6.87
CA LYS A 276 17.11 22.17 7.85
C LYS A 276 15.76 22.55 7.24
N ASP A 277 15.72 23.61 6.44
CA ASP A 277 14.51 24.02 5.71
C ASP A 277 13.99 22.97 4.74
N MET A 278 14.88 22.20 4.11
CA MET A 278 14.49 21.08 3.24
C MET A 278 14.00 19.88 4.05
N VAL A 279 14.51 19.68 5.27
CA VAL A 279 14.01 18.64 6.19
C VAL A 279 12.58 18.99 6.63
N ASP A 280 12.35 20.22 7.11
CA ASP A 280 11.05 20.66 7.61
C ASP A 280 9.98 20.72 6.53
N PHE A 281 10.37 20.95 5.28
CA PHE A 281 9.49 20.90 4.11
C PHE A 281 9.33 19.46 3.57
N GLY A 282 10.46 18.78 3.32
CA GLY A 282 10.49 17.54 2.56
C GLY A 282 9.94 16.33 3.35
N ILE A 283 10.35 16.14 4.60
CA ILE A 283 9.96 14.94 5.37
C ILE A 283 8.43 14.86 5.57
N PRO A 284 7.72 15.93 6.02
CA PRO A 284 6.27 15.86 6.14
C PRO A 284 5.56 15.70 4.78
N LEU A 285 6.12 16.30 3.72
CA LEU A 285 5.55 16.18 2.38
C LEU A 285 5.71 14.75 1.84
N PHE A 286 6.94 14.22 1.85
CA PHE A 286 7.24 12.89 1.30
C PHE A 286 6.52 11.78 2.05
N ALA A 287 6.34 11.88 3.36
CA ALA A 287 5.55 10.93 4.14
C ALA A 287 4.11 10.75 3.63
N ASN A 288 3.60 11.69 2.84
CA ASN A 288 2.25 11.66 2.27
C ASN A 288 2.21 11.37 0.77
N ILE A 289 3.31 11.57 0.03
CA ILE A 289 3.30 11.46 -1.44
C ILE A 289 4.33 10.46 -1.99
N HIS A 290 5.17 9.87 -1.13
CA HIS A 290 6.23 8.95 -1.55
C HIS A 290 6.05 7.59 -0.87
N LEU A 291 5.54 6.63 -1.62
CA LEU A 291 5.17 5.30 -1.13
C LEU A 291 5.91 4.19 -1.90
N CYS A 292 7.20 4.39 -2.18
CA CYS A 292 8.00 3.52 -3.03
C CYS A 292 8.06 2.05 -2.56
N GLY A 293 8.15 1.82 -1.25
CA GLY A 293 8.19 0.47 -0.68
C GLY A 293 6.83 -0.23 -0.77
N SER A 294 5.75 0.50 -0.45
CA SER A 294 4.39 -0.03 -0.59
C SER A 294 4.06 -0.37 -2.05
N VAL A 295 4.45 0.50 -3.00
CA VAL A 295 4.28 0.28 -4.44
C VAL A 295 5.08 -0.94 -4.92
N LEU A 296 6.35 -1.07 -4.47
CA LEU A 296 7.20 -2.23 -4.79
C LEU A 296 6.55 -3.54 -4.30
N THR A 297 6.07 -3.55 -3.07
CA THR A 297 5.35 -4.69 -2.47
C THR A 297 4.13 -5.06 -3.30
N GLU A 298 3.31 -4.07 -3.62
CA GLU A 298 2.04 -4.25 -4.32
C GLU A 298 2.22 -4.86 -5.70
N VAL A 299 3.17 -4.34 -6.47
CA VAL A 299 3.48 -4.84 -7.82
C VAL A 299 3.91 -6.30 -7.79
N PHE A 300 4.86 -6.65 -6.91
CA PHE A 300 5.35 -8.03 -6.83
C PHE A 300 4.26 -9.00 -6.40
N PHE A 301 3.45 -8.60 -5.42
CA PHE A 301 2.34 -9.43 -4.95
C PHE A 301 1.25 -9.60 -6.00
N CYS A 302 0.88 -8.56 -6.73
CA CYS A 302 -0.05 -8.70 -7.85
C CYS A 302 0.47 -9.73 -8.87
N MET A 303 1.74 -9.69 -9.22
CA MET A 303 2.33 -10.66 -10.15
C MET A 303 2.34 -12.09 -9.59
N ALA A 304 2.71 -12.25 -8.31
CA ALA A 304 2.73 -13.55 -7.65
C ALA A 304 1.32 -14.15 -7.52
N ILE A 305 0.34 -13.35 -7.08
CA ILE A 305 -1.06 -13.77 -6.95
C ILE A 305 -1.64 -14.14 -8.31
N SER A 306 -1.36 -13.34 -9.35
CA SER A 306 -1.78 -13.66 -10.72
C SER A 306 -1.23 -15.03 -11.16
N LYS A 307 0.05 -15.29 -10.89
CA LYS A 307 0.66 -16.59 -11.21
C LYS A 307 0.02 -17.72 -10.42
N ILE A 308 -0.28 -17.53 -9.14
CA ILE A 308 -0.88 -18.55 -8.26
C ILE A 308 -2.32 -18.88 -8.69
N LEU A 309 -3.16 -17.87 -8.92
CA LEU A 309 -4.60 -18.06 -9.13
C LEU A 309 -4.97 -18.21 -10.61
N TYR A 310 -4.21 -17.56 -11.50
CA TYR A 310 -4.53 -17.57 -12.95
C TYR A 310 -3.48 -18.31 -13.80
N GLY A 311 -2.44 -18.88 -13.16
CA GLY A 311 -1.40 -19.67 -13.83
C GLY A 311 -0.37 -18.86 -14.61
N ALA A 312 -0.55 -17.55 -14.77
CA ALA A 312 0.35 -16.67 -15.52
C ALA A 312 0.56 -15.34 -14.81
N VAL A 313 1.72 -14.72 -15.01
CA VAL A 313 1.94 -13.32 -14.63
C VAL A 313 1.21 -12.39 -15.61
N PRO A 314 0.80 -11.18 -15.19
CA PRO A 314 0.14 -10.23 -16.09
C PRO A 314 1.00 -9.89 -17.30
N ALA A 315 0.35 -9.55 -18.43
CA ALA A 315 1.05 -9.14 -19.64
C ALA A 315 1.90 -7.88 -19.41
N PRO A 316 3.10 -7.75 -20.03
CA PRO A 316 3.99 -6.61 -19.80
C PRO A 316 3.35 -5.24 -20.01
N GLY A 317 2.53 -5.08 -21.07
CA GLY A 317 1.82 -3.83 -21.33
C GLY A 317 0.83 -3.45 -20.21
N ALA A 318 0.08 -4.42 -19.67
CA ALA A 318 -0.81 -4.20 -18.54
C ALA A 318 -0.02 -3.85 -17.26
N MET A 319 1.12 -4.52 -17.04
CA MET A 319 1.99 -4.23 -15.90
C MET A 319 2.61 -2.82 -15.96
N VAL A 320 3.08 -2.39 -17.13
CA VAL A 320 3.62 -1.03 -17.30
C VAL A 320 2.53 0.01 -17.04
N LEU A 321 1.34 -0.18 -17.61
CA LEU A 321 0.21 0.72 -17.36
C LEU A 321 -0.17 0.74 -15.87
N PHE A 322 -0.22 -0.43 -15.25
CA PHE A 322 -0.47 -0.55 -13.82
C PHE A 322 0.58 0.22 -13.00
N CYS A 323 1.88 0.04 -13.27
CA CYS A 323 2.97 0.73 -12.56
C CYS A 323 2.88 2.26 -12.71
N VAL A 324 2.60 2.77 -13.92
CA VAL A 324 2.46 4.21 -14.18
C VAL A 324 1.31 4.80 -13.36
N LEU A 325 0.15 4.16 -13.39
CA LEU A 325 -1.02 4.61 -12.65
C LEU A 325 -0.81 4.44 -11.13
N LEU A 326 -0.24 3.34 -10.69
CA LEU A 326 0.06 3.11 -9.27
C LEU A 326 0.98 4.20 -8.70
N GLY A 327 1.97 4.66 -9.46
CA GLY A 327 2.78 5.82 -9.07
C GLY A 327 1.97 7.09 -8.86
N ILE A 328 0.95 7.34 -9.68
CA ILE A 328 0.02 8.48 -9.52
C ILE A 328 -0.84 8.29 -8.26
N PHE A 329 -1.38 7.08 -8.06
CA PHE A 329 -2.17 6.75 -6.87
C PHE A 329 -1.37 6.88 -5.58
N ALA A 330 -0.09 6.52 -5.61
CA ALA A 330 0.79 6.65 -4.46
C ALA A 330 0.93 8.10 -3.97
N ILE A 331 0.85 9.09 -4.86
CA ILE A 331 0.84 10.52 -4.47
C ILE A 331 -0.46 10.89 -3.74
N GLY A 332 -1.57 10.26 -4.11
CA GLY A 332 -2.91 10.53 -3.54
C GLY A 332 -3.29 9.61 -2.38
N ALA A 333 -2.57 8.52 -2.18
CA ALA A 333 -2.89 7.55 -1.15
C ALA A 333 -2.61 8.11 0.26
N PRO A 334 -3.46 7.80 1.25
CA PRO A 334 -3.20 8.24 2.62
C PRO A 334 -2.02 7.46 3.21
N GLY A 335 -1.17 8.15 3.97
CA GLY A 335 -0.05 7.56 4.72
C GLY A 335 -0.49 6.77 5.96
N VAL A 336 -1.56 5.96 5.85
CA VAL A 336 -2.14 5.12 6.90
C VAL A 336 -2.02 3.64 6.52
N PRO A 337 -2.15 2.71 7.49
CA PRO A 337 -2.07 1.27 7.19
C PRO A 337 -3.00 0.84 6.06
N GLY A 338 -2.46 0.13 5.07
CA GLY A 338 -3.21 -0.35 3.90
C GLY A 338 -3.63 0.74 2.90
N GLY A 339 -3.22 2.00 3.11
CA GLY A 339 -3.67 3.15 2.31
C GLY A 339 -3.36 3.00 0.81
N THR A 340 -2.18 2.49 0.46
CA THR A 340 -1.76 2.32 -0.93
C THR A 340 -2.61 1.30 -1.66
N VAL A 341 -2.74 0.09 -1.13
CA VAL A 341 -3.53 -0.97 -1.78
C VAL A 341 -5.01 -0.63 -1.84
N MET A 342 -5.55 0.07 -0.84
CA MET A 342 -6.92 0.55 -0.88
C MET A 342 -7.13 1.58 -2.00
N ALA A 343 -6.21 2.52 -2.15
CA ALA A 343 -6.28 3.52 -3.22
C ALA A 343 -6.17 2.88 -4.62
N SER A 344 -5.41 1.79 -4.76
CA SER A 344 -5.12 1.12 -6.03
C SER A 344 -6.09 0.00 -6.40
N LEU A 345 -7.03 -0.41 -5.53
CA LEU A 345 -7.96 -1.51 -5.80
C LEU A 345 -8.62 -1.41 -7.17
N GLY A 346 -8.92 -0.20 -7.61
CA GLY A 346 -9.52 0.03 -8.92
C GLY A 346 -8.65 -0.33 -10.10
N ILE A 347 -7.37 -0.08 -10.02
CA ILE A 347 -6.46 -0.47 -11.10
C ILE A 347 -6.09 -1.95 -11.00
N ILE A 348 -6.10 -2.54 -9.80
CA ILE A 348 -5.93 -3.99 -9.61
C ILE A 348 -7.09 -4.74 -10.31
N THR A 349 -8.33 -4.35 -10.03
CA THR A 349 -9.51 -5.00 -10.63
C THR A 349 -9.73 -4.60 -12.08
N GLY A 350 -9.52 -3.31 -12.43
CA GLY A 350 -9.77 -2.77 -13.77
C GLY A 350 -8.74 -3.17 -14.81
N ILE A 351 -7.44 -3.14 -14.47
CA ILE A 351 -6.33 -3.41 -15.40
C ILE A 351 -5.87 -4.86 -15.30
N LEU A 352 -5.59 -5.34 -14.07
CA LEU A 352 -5.08 -6.69 -13.87
C LEU A 352 -6.20 -7.74 -13.84
N LYS A 353 -7.47 -7.30 -13.87
CA LYS A 353 -8.66 -8.15 -13.92
C LYS A 353 -8.77 -9.11 -12.74
N PHE A 354 -8.33 -8.67 -11.55
CA PHE A 354 -8.46 -9.47 -10.34
C PHE A 354 -9.94 -9.60 -9.96
N GLY A 355 -10.37 -10.85 -9.79
CA GLY A 355 -11.66 -11.18 -9.18
C GLY A 355 -11.59 -11.09 -7.65
N ASP A 356 -12.71 -11.35 -6.99
CA ASP A 356 -12.88 -11.18 -5.54
C ASP A 356 -11.85 -11.97 -4.72
N SER A 357 -11.57 -13.22 -5.09
CA SER A 357 -10.59 -14.05 -4.38
C SER A 357 -9.16 -13.51 -4.49
N ALA A 358 -8.75 -13.06 -5.68
CA ALA A 358 -7.44 -12.47 -5.90
C ALA A 358 -7.31 -11.14 -5.16
N THR A 359 -8.36 -10.32 -5.19
CA THR A 359 -8.43 -9.03 -4.48
C THR A 359 -8.37 -9.24 -2.97
N ALA A 360 -9.12 -10.19 -2.42
CA ALA A 360 -9.07 -10.53 -1.00
C ALA A 360 -7.68 -11.02 -0.57
N LEU A 361 -7.06 -11.88 -1.37
CA LEU A 361 -5.72 -12.37 -1.13
C LEU A 361 -4.69 -11.22 -1.17
N MET A 362 -4.80 -10.32 -2.14
CA MET A 362 -3.95 -9.14 -2.25
C MET A 362 -4.04 -8.23 -1.02
N LEU A 363 -5.25 -7.88 -0.61
CA LEU A 363 -5.50 -7.08 0.60
C LEU A 363 -4.89 -7.72 1.83
N THR A 364 -5.03 -9.03 1.95
CA THR A 364 -4.54 -9.80 3.09
C THR A 364 -3.01 -9.80 3.17
N ILE A 365 -2.34 -10.21 2.09
CA ILE A 365 -0.87 -10.32 2.08
C ILE A 365 -0.23 -8.95 2.20
N PHE A 366 -0.79 -7.96 1.51
CA PHE A 366 -0.31 -6.58 1.60
C PHE A 366 -0.40 -6.06 3.04
N ALA A 367 -1.54 -6.24 3.70
CA ALA A 367 -1.73 -5.78 5.08
C ALA A 367 -0.74 -6.42 6.08
N LEU A 368 -0.32 -7.65 5.85
CA LEU A 368 0.70 -8.31 6.69
C LEU A 368 2.11 -7.75 6.45
N GLN A 369 2.41 -7.28 5.25
CA GLN A 369 3.74 -6.81 4.88
C GLN A 369 3.86 -5.28 4.82
N ASP A 370 2.78 -4.54 4.96
CA ASP A 370 2.74 -3.08 4.90
C ASP A 370 3.69 -2.39 5.89
N SER A 371 3.98 -3.05 7.01
CA SER A 371 5.01 -2.63 7.98
C SER A 371 6.36 -2.36 7.33
N PHE A 372 6.82 -3.27 6.47
CA PHE A 372 8.14 -3.18 5.83
C PHE A 372 8.10 -2.23 4.64
N GLY A 373 7.00 -2.21 3.88
CA GLY A 373 6.77 -1.23 2.83
C GLY A 373 6.81 0.20 3.37
N THR A 374 6.11 0.45 4.47
CA THR A 374 6.11 1.74 5.17
C THR A 374 7.50 2.13 5.69
N ALA A 375 8.26 1.17 6.22
CA ALA A 375 9.63 1.42 6.68
C ALA A 375 10.56 1.79 5.50
N CYS A 376 10.36 1.17 4.34
CA CYS A 376 11.05 1.53 3.10
C CYS A 376 10.67 2.95 2.64
N ASN A 377 9.37 3.32 2.66
CA ASN A 377 8.90 4.65 2.31
C ASN A 377 9.60 5.72 3.16
N VAL A 378 9.46 5.62 4.48
CA VAL A 378 10.02 6.60 5.44
C VAL A 378 11.53 6.71 5.34
N THR A 379 12.22 5.59 5.11
CA THR A 379 13.68 5.63 4.94
C THR A 379 14.05 6.26 3.60
N GLY A 380 13.31 6.00 2.55
CA GLY A 380 13.45 6.63 1.23
C GLY A 380 13.23 8.14 1.26
N ASP A 381 12.34 8.64 2.14
CA ASP A 381 12.09 10.10 2.30
C ASP A 381 13.38 10.86 2.66
N GLY A 382 14.28 10.22 3.42
CA GLY A 382 15.60 10.79 3.71
C GLY A 382 16.48 10.95 2.47
N ALA A 383 16.43 9.99 1.55
CA ALA A 383 17.13 10.07 0.27
C ALA A 383 16.55 11.17 -0.62
N LEU A 384 15.21 11.26 -0.72
CA LEU A 384 14.56 12.31 -1.49
C LEU A 384 14.83 13.70 -0.92
N THR A 385 14.86 13.84 0.41
CA THR A 385 15.24 15.11 1.08
C THR A 385 16.70 15.47 0.78
N LEU A 386 17.59 14.51 0.62
CA LEU A 386 18.97 14.74 0.18
C LEU A 386 19.02 15.23 -1.27
N ILE A 387 18.25 14.66 -2.18
CA ILE A 387 18.09 15.15 -3.56
C ILE A 387 17.56 16.58 -3.55
N LEU A 388 16.53 16.86 -2.76
CA LEU A 388 15.94 18.19 -2.64
C LEU A 388 16.93 19.22 -2.10
N THR A 389 17.76 18.83 -1.12
CA THR A 389 18.86 19.64 -0.61
C THR A 389 19.89 19.96 -1.70
N GLY A 390 20.27 18.96 -2.52
CA GLY A 390 21.15 19.14 -3.66
C GLY A 390 20.56 20.09 -4.70
N TYR A 391 19.28 19.91 -5.03
CA TYR A 391 18.57 20.79 -5.96
C TYR A 391 18.57 22.24 -5.49
N ALA A 392 18.27 22.47 -4.22
CA ALA A 392 18.23 23.81 -3.66
C ALA A 392 19.61 24.49 -3.70
N ARG A 393 20.70 23.75 -3.48
CA ARG A 393 22.08 24.26 -3.62
C ARG A 393 22.41 24.61 -5.07
N TYR A 394 22.13 23.72 -6.04
CA TYR A 394 22.44 23.97 -7.45
C TYR A 394 21.68 25.16 -8.05
N HIS A 395 20.50 25.45 -7.53
CA HIS A 395 19.68 26.57 -8.00
C HIS A 395 19.79 27.81 -7.12
N ASN A 396 20.78 27.87 -6.21
CA ASN A 396 21.02 29.00 -5.31
C ASN A 396 19.76 29.44 -4.52
N ILE A 397 18.92 28.48 -4.14
CA ILE A 397 17.73 28.76 -3.33
C ILE A 397 18.18 29.11 -1.92
N ARG A 398 17.87 30.33 -1.49
CA ARG A 398 18.24 30.81 -0.15
C ARG A 398 17.61 29.95 0.94
N GLU A 399 18.39 29.63 1.96
CA GLU A 399 17.89 28.90 3.13
C GLU A 399 16.90 29.77 3.89
N GLN A 400 15.67 29.30 4.07
CA GLN A 400 14.69 29.98 4.90
C GLN A 400 15.05 29.69 6.37
N LYS A 401 15.42 30.72 7.12
CA LYS A 401 15.49 30.61 8.57
C LYS A 401 14.06 30.54 9.09
N LEU A 402 13.61 29.36 9.48
CA LEU A 402 12.39 29.21 10.25
C LEU A 402 12.62 29.89 11.61
N GLN A 403 11.78 30.88 11.93
CA GLN A 403 11.79 31.59 13.20
C GLN A 403 11.30 30.69 14.34
#